data_198f780615604db0712170e589c011b5
#
_entry.id   198f780615604db0712170e589c011b5
#
_cell.length_a   1.000
_cell.length_b   1.000
_cell.length_c   1.000
_cell.angle_alpha   90.00
_cell.angle_beta   90.00
_cell.angle_gamma   90.00
#
_symmetry.space_group_name_H-M   'P 1'
#
loop_
_entity.id
_entity.type
_entity.pdbx_description
1 polymer ?
#
loop_
_entity_poly.entity_id
_entity_poly.type
_entity_poly.pdbx_seq_one_letter_code
_entity_poly.pdbx_strand_id
1 'polypeptide(L)'
;MIKDRVKEMILESDKRQAVGILVLCEDTDKVLLLKRNYEPHKGKWSVLSGGVDKGEAKLEALKREIMEEIKVDADDKIDIKYRYSEDMGDKIFHYYEGFTNSEFKCKLDDENSDYGWFGIDELPSPLYPKTKDKIEELCQKNKK
;
A
#
# COMPACT_ATOMS: atom_id res chain seq x y z
N MET A 1 4.59 -9.63 36.90
CA MET A 1 5.56 -9.93 35.84
C MET A 1 4.95 -10.78 34.74
N ILE A 2 4.48 -11.98 35.04
CA ILE A 2 3.79 -12.81 34.06
C ILE A 2 2.50 -12.13 33.56
N LYS A 3 1.77 -11.47 34.45
CA LYS A 3 0.56 -10.72 34.11
C LYS A 3 0.85 -9.56 33.15
N ASP A 4 1.97 -8.88 33.32
CA ASP A 4 2.34 -7.75 32.46
C ASP A 4 2.73 -8.23 31.06
N ARG A 5 3.42 -9.37 30.97
CA ARG A 5 3.77 -9.97 29.69
C ARG A 5 2.53 -10.41 28.89
N VAL A 6 1.59 -11.06 29.57
CA VAL A 6 0.34 -11.48 28.94
C VAL A 6 -0.47 -10.27 28.49
N LYS A 7 -0.49 -9.21 29.29
CA LYS A 7 -1.18 -7.98 28.96
C LYS A 7 -0.55 -7.28 27.77
N GLU A 8 0.77 -7.23 27.67
CA GLU A 8 1.48 -6.68 26.53
C GLU A 8 1.22 -7.48 25.26
N MET A 9 1.22 -8.80 25.35
CA MET A 9 0.93 -9.67 24.21
C MET A 9 -0.50 -9.48 23.71
N ILE A 10 -1.47 -9.33 24.62
CA ILE A 10 -2.87 -9.08 24.26
C ILE A 10 -3.00 -7.72 23.58
N LEU A 11 -2.34 -6.69 24.11
CA LEU A 11 -2.37 -5.35 23.52
C LEU A 11 -1.73 -5.30 22.14
N GLU A 12 -0.63 -6.03 21.93
CA GLU A 12 -0.02 -6.12 20.61
C GLU A 12 -0.91 -6.87 19.60
N SER A 13 -1.54 -7.96 20.06
CA SER A 13 -2.44 -8.72 19.18
C SER A 13 -3.71 -7.94 18.84
N ASP A 14 -4.07 -6.91 19.64
CA ASP A 14 -5.22 -6.06 19.40
C ASP A 14 -4.92 -4.87 18.46
N LYS A 15 -3.66 -4.64 18.12
CA LYS A 15 -3.32 -3.59 17.18
C LYS A 15 -3.95 -3.88 15.82
N ARG A 16 -4.52 -2.85 15.21
CA ARG A 16 -5.06 -2.97 13.87
C ARG A 16 -3.97 -3.38 12.90
N GLN A 17 -4.33 -4.21 11.95
CA GLN A 17 -3.43 -4.64 10.88
C GLN A 17 -3.83 -3.94 9.60
N ALA A 18 -2.86 -3.43 8.88
CA ALA A 18 -3.08 -2.77 7.60
C ALA A 18 -2.09 -3.30 6.56
N VAL A 19 -2.47 -3.21 5.32
CA VAL A 19 -1.63 -3.64 4.18
C VAL A 19 -1.53 -2.50 3.17
N GLY A 20 -0.43 -2.45 2.44
CA GLY A 20 -0.28 -1.49 1.36
C GLY A 20 0.68 -1.99 0.30
N ILE A 21 0.56 -1.44 -0.89
CA ILE A 21 1.38 -1.86 -2.02
C ILE A 21 1.74 -0.67 -2.91
N LEU A 22 3.00 -0.63 -3.31
CA LEU A 22 3.46 0.28 -4.35
C LEU A 22 3.69 -0.56 -5.60
N VAL A 23 3.01 -0.22 -6.70
CA VAL A 23 3.08 -0.97 -7.95
C VAL A 23 3.94 -0.21 -8.96
N LEU A 24 4.96 -0.89 -9.48
CA LEU A 24 5.82 -0.36 -10.54
C LEU A 24 5.43 -0.98 -11.87
N CYS A 25 5.23 -0.13 -12.87
CA CYS A 25 5.03 -0.57 -14.26
C CYS A 25 6.41 -0.66 -14.94
N GLU A 26 6.78 -1.85 -15.39
CA GLU A 26 8.11 -2.07 -15.97
C GLU A 26 8.28 -1.45 -17.35
N ASP A 27 7.22 -1.39 -18.15
CA ASP A 27 7.28 -0.79 -19.49
C ASP A 27 7.54 0.70 -19.45
N THR A 28 6.98 1.42 -18.48
CA THR A 28 7.06 2.88 -18.42
C THR A 28 7.94 3.41 -17.30
N ASP A 29 8.37 2.54 -16.40
CA ASP A 29 9.16 2.89 -15.21
C ASP A 29 8.43 3.89 -14.31
N LYS A 30 7.10 3.75 -14.23
CA LYS A 30 6.22 4.61 -13.43
C LYS A 30 5.54 3.81 -12.32
N VAL A 31 5.22 4.51 -11.24
CA VAL A 31 4.53 3.90 -10.09
C VAL A 31 3.10 4.38 -10.01
N LEU A 32 2.24 3.51 -9.49
CA LEU A 32 0.82 3.83 -9.28
C LEU A 32 0.64 4.51 -7.93
N LEU A 33 0.06 5.70 -7.95
CA LEU A 33 -0.31 6.41 -6.72
C LEU A 33 -1.79 6.76 -6.77
N LEU A 34 -2.40 6.79 -5.58
CA LEU A 34 -3.81 7.12 -5.38
C LEU A 34 -3.91 8.37 -4.54
N LYS A 35 -4.87 9.24 -4.85
CA LYS A 35 -5.11 10.46 -4.08
C LYS A 35 -6.18 10.18 -3.03
N ARG A 36 -5.82 10.34 -1.76
CA ARG A 36 -6.72 10.04 -0.64
C ARG A 36 -7.92 10.99 -0.64
N ASN A 37 -9.09 10.42 -0.37
CA ASN A 37 -10.33 11.18 -0.30
C ASN A 37 -10.95 11.15 1.11
N TYR A 38 -10.14 10.88 2.15
CA TYR A 38 -10.59 10.84 3.54
C TYR A 38 -9.50 11.29 4.49
N GLU A 39 -9.92 11.82 5.65
CA GLU A 39 -8.98 12.24 6.69
C GLU A 39 -8.49 11.03 7.50
N PRO A 40 -7.27 11.09 8.07
CA PRO A 40 -6.31 12.18 7.94
C PRO A 40 -5.61 12.15 6.57
N HIS A 41 -4.96 13.24 6.22
CA HIS A 41 -4.17 13.37 5.00
C HIS A 41 -4.99 13.36 3.70
N LYS A 42 -6.24 13.82 3.75
CA LYS A 42 -7.06 13.98 2.56
C LYS A 42 -6.35 14.84 1.50
N GLY A 43 -6.38 14.40 0.26
CA GLY A 43 -5.73 15.12 -0.84
C GLY A 43 -4.28 14.77 -1.06
N LYS A 44 -3.68 13.94 -0.23
CA LYS A 44 -2.29 13.50 -0.41
C LYS A 44 -2.24 12.23 -1.24
N TRP A 45 -1.19 12.11 -2.03
CA TRP A 45 -0.96 10.95 -2.88
C TRP A 45 -0.18 9.88 -2.11
N SER A 46 -0.61 8.65 -2.25
CA SER A 46 -0.09 7.54 -1.45
C SER A 46 -0.13 6.23 -2.23
N VAL A 47 0.53 5.22 -1.67
CA VAL A 47 0.37 3.84 -2.13
C VAL A 47 -1.06 3.38 -1.85
N LEU A 48 -1.52 2.37 -2.58
CA LEU A 48 -2.79 1.72 -2.28
C LEU A 48 -2.68 1.03 -0.91
N SER A 49 -3.65 1.24 -0.04
CA SER A 49 -3.62 0.64 1.31
C SER A 49 -5.02 0.43 1.87
N GLY A 50 -5.13 -0.47 2.83
CA GLY A 50 -6.38 -0.74 3.50
C GLY A 50 -6.19 -1.61 4.73
N GLY A 51 -7.29 -1.89 5.43
CA GLY A 51 -7.26 -2.69 6.64
C GLY A 51 -7.35 -4.18 6.37
N VAL A 52 -6.84 -4.95 7.33
CA VAL A 52 -6.99 -6.41 7.35
C VAL A 52 -8.18 -6.74 8.25
N ASP A 53 -9.15 -7.47 7.73
CA ASP A 53 -10.31 -7.89 8.51
C ASP A 53 -9.93 -9.02 9.47
N LYS A 54 -10.66 -9.14 10.57
CA LYS A 54 -10.41 -10.16 11.56
C LYS A 54 -10.46 -11.55 10.93
N GLY A 55 -9.41 -12.33 11.14
CA GLY A 55 -9.32 -13.69 10.60
C GLY A 55 -8.86 -13.76 9.14
N GLU A 56 -8.65 -12.63 8.51
CA GLU A 56 -8.19 -12.56 7.13
C GLU A 56 -6.67 -12.62 7.05
N ALA A 57 -6.12 -13.37 6.10
CA ALA A 57 -4.68 -13.36 5.86
C ALA A 57 -4.27 -12.04 5.19
N LYS A 58 -3.06 -11.58 5.46
CA LYS A 58 -2.56 -10.29 4.96
C LYS A 58 -2.61 -10.19 3.43
N LEU A 59 -2.17 -11.22 2.74
CA LEU A 59 -2.18 -11.22 1.27
C LEU A 59 -3.61 -11.23 0.72
N GLU A 60 -4.51 -11.95 1.37
CA GLU A 60 -5.92 -11.94 0.99
C GLU A 60 -6.52 -10.55 1.17
N ALA A 61 -6.18 -9.88 2.30
CA ALA A 61 -6.62 -8.52 2.55
C ALA A 61 -6.13 -7.57 1.47
N LEU A 62 -4.86 -7.69 1.08
CA LEU A 62 -4.27 -6.84 0.04
C LEU A 62 -5.00 -7.04 -1.29
N LYS A 63 -5.23 -8.27 -1.70
CA LYS A 63 -5.94 -8.57 -2.95
C LYS A 63 -7.37 -8.05 -2.92
N ARG A 64 -8.04 -8.18 -1.79
CA ARG A 64 -9.39 -7.63 -1.60
C ARG A 64 -9.40 -6.12 -1.72
N GLU A 65 -8.45 -5.44 -1.06
CA GLU A 65 -8.34 -3.98 -1.12
C GLU A 65 -8.04 -3.49 -2.54
N ILE A 66 -7.19 -4.20 -3.27
CA ILE A 66 -6.92 -3.87 -4.68
C ILE A 66 -8.21 -3.95 -5.50
N MET A 67 -8.98 -5.03 -5.33
CA MET A 67 -10.25 -5.18 -6.05
C MET A 67 -11.25 -4.10 -5.65
N GLU A 68 -11.36 -3.79 -4.35
CA GLU A 68 -12.30 -2.77 -3.87
C GLU A 68 -11.93 -1.37 -4.35
N GLU A 69 -10.66 -0.98 -4.23
CA GLU A 69 -10.23 0.40 -4.46
C GLU A 69 -10.02 0.73 -5.93
N ILE A 70 -9.55 -0.21 -6.74
CA ILE A 70 -9.22 0.07 -8.14
C ILE A 70 -9.83 -0.89 -9.16
N LYS A 71 -10.58 -1.89 -8.70
CA LYS A 71 -11.27 -2.87 -9.57
C LYS A 71 -10.33 -3.63 -10.48
N VAL A 72 -9.18 -4.05 -9.93
CA VAL A 72 -8.17 -4.83 -10.65
C VAL A 72 -8.03 -6.18 -9.98
N ASP A 73 -7.95 -7.24 -10.79
CA ASP A 73 -7.64 -8.57 -10.30
C ASP A 73 -6.12 -8.67 -10.13
N ALA A 74 -5.67 -8.68 -8.89
CA ALA A 74 -4.24 -8.69 -8.58
C ALA A 74 -3.54 -9.93 -9.11
N ASP A 75 -4.20 -11.09 -9.06
CA ASP A 75 -3.61 -12.35 -9.55
C ASP A 75 -3.32 -12.30 -11.05
N ASP A 76 -4.13 -11.53 -11.79
CA ASP A 76 -3.99 -11.41 -13.24
C ASP A 76 -2.98 -10.33 -13.64
N LYS A 77 -2.84 -9.26 -12.86
CA LYS A 77 -2.13 -8.06 -13.30
C LYS A 77 -0.85 -7.75 -12.54
N ILE A 78 -0.70 -8.22 -11.32
CA ILE A 78 0.37 -7.74 -10.44
C ILE A 78 1.16 -8.91 -9.85
N ASP A 79 2.48 -8.88 -10.03
CA ASP A 79 3.38 -9.78 -9.33
C ASP A 79 3.69 -9.14 -7.97
N ILE A 80 3.22 -9.76 -6.89
CA ILE A 80 3.26 -9.18 -5.54
C ILE A 80 4.42 -9.77 -4.75
N LYS A 81 5.22 -8.89 -4.14
CA LYS A 81 6.35 -9.25 -3.28
C LYS A 81 6.19 -8.63 -1.91
N TYR A 82 6.18 -9.44 -0.84
CA TYR A 82 6.19 -8.92 0.52
C TYR A 82 7.55 -8.29 0.85
N ARG A 83 7.54 -7.15 1.51
CA ARG A 83 8.78 -6.45 1.86
C ARG A 83 9.06 -6.43 3.35
N TYR A 84 8.19 -5.83 4.15
CA TYR A 84 8.41 -5.71 5.59
C TYR A 84 7.12 -5.28 6.29
N SER A 85 7.14 -5.41 7.62
CA SER A 85 6.09 -4.85 8.45
C SER A 85 6.69 -3.73 9.32
N GLU A 86 5.85 -2.78 9.67
CA GLU A 86 6.23 -1.60 10.43
C GLU A 86 5.19 -1.35 11.52
N ASP A 87 5.65 -1.22 12.77
CA ASP A 87 4.77 -0.86 13.87
C ASP A 87 4.63 0.66 13.89
N MET A 88 3.44 1.14 13.61
CA MET A 88 3.14 2.58 13.53
C MET A 88 2.52 3.13 14.82
N GLY A 89 2.54 2.33 15.89
CA GLY A 89 1.97 2.71 17.19
C GLY A 89 0.53 2.24 17.34
N ASP A 90 -0.38 2.77 16.52
CA ASP A 90 -1.79 2.41 16.55
C ASP A 90 -2.12 1.20 15.67
N LYS A 91 -1.25 0.88 14.72
CA LYS A 91 -1.46 -0.23 13.79
C LYS A 91 -0.11 -0.82 13.36
N ILE A 92 -0.16 -2.03 12.85
CA ILE A 92 0.97 -2.68 12.19
C ILE A 92 0.70 -2.65 10.68
N PHE A 93 1.61 -2.06 9.94
CA PHE A 93 1.48 -1.90 8.50
C PHE A 93 2.40 -2.90 7.78
N HIS A 94 1.82 -3.69 6.88
CA HIS A 94 2.53 -4.69 6.08
C HIS A 94 2.68 -4.16 4.66
N TYR A 95 3.93 -3.94 4.26
CA TYR A 95 4.25 -3.31 2.99
C TYR A 95 4.66 -4.32 1.95
N TYR A 96 4.06 -4.17 0.77
CA TYR A 96 4.32 -5.00 -0.41
C TYR A 96 4.76 -4.13 -1.57
N GLU A 97 5.55 -4.70 -2.46
CA GLU A 97 5.85 -4.11 -3.76
C GLU A 97 5.21 -4.96 -4.83
N GLY A 98 4.68 -4.32 -5.86
CA GLY A 98 4.05 -5.00 -6.97
C GLY A 98 4.69 -4.59 -8.28
N PHE A 99 4.67 -5.51 -9.25
CA PHE A 99 5.23 -5.29 -10.57
C PHE A 99 4.21 -5.66 -11.62
N THR A 100 4.04 -4.81 -12.62
CA THR A 100 3.19 -5.08 -13.77
C THR A 100 3.94 -4.74 -15.04
N ASN A 101 3.62 -5.41 -16.15
CA ASN A 101 4.30 -5.14 -17.41
C ASN A 101 3.85 -3.82 -18.04
N SER A 102 2.56 -3.55 -17.99
CA SER A 102 1.99 -2.34 -18.60
C SER A 102 1.03 -1.66 -17.65
N GLU A 103 0.83 -0.35 -17.85
CA GLU A 103 -0.10 0.42 -17.04
C GLU A 103 -1.52 -0.09 -17.26
N PHE A 104 -2.21 -0.39 -16.18
CA PHE A 104 -3.61 -0.78 -16.24
C PHE A 104 -4.50 0.39 -15.83
N LYS A 105 -5.75 0.35 -16.26
CA LYS A 105 -6.75 1.34 -15.89
C LYS A 105 -7.37 0.96 -14.56
N CYS A 106 -7.62 1.96 -13.73
CA CYS A 106 -8.25 1.79 -12.43
C CYS A 106 -9.64 2.39 -12.46
N LYS A 107 -10.57 1.74 -11.76
CA LYS A 107 -11.89 2.29 -11.49
C LYS A 107 -11.97 2.52 -9.98
N LEU A 108 -11.98 3.78 -9.57
CA LEU A 108 -11.88 4.14 -8.16
C LEU A 108 -13.18 3.95 -7.39
N ASP A 109 -13.04 3.66 -6.09
CA ASP A 109 -14.13 3.73 -5.14
C ASP A 109 -14.13 5.10 -4.44
N ASP A 110 -14.90 5.23 -3.35
CA ASP A 110 -15.04 6.51 -2.64
C ASP A 110 -13.82 6.88 -1.80
N GLU A 111 -12.92 5.95 -1.54
CA GLU A 111 -11.75 6.19 -0.70
C GLU A 111 -10.66 6.99 -1.40
N ASN A 112 -10.68 7.01 -2.72
CA ASN A 112 -9.69 7.73 -3.52
C ASN A 112 -10.38 8.59 -4.57
N SER A 113 -9.91 9.82 -4.72
CA SER A 113 -10.50 10.78 -5.66
C SER A 113 -9.80 10.81 -7.01
N ASP A 114 -8.60 10.26 -7.09
CA ASP A 114 -7.82 10.26 -8.32
C ASP A 114 -6.74 9.17 -8.26
N TYR A 115 -6.19 8.81 -9.41
CA TYR A 115 -5.03 7.94 -9.51
C TYR A 115 -4.17 8.34 -10.69
N GLY A 116 -2.93 7.91 -10.70
CA GLY A 116 -2.06 8.10 -11.84
C GLY A 116 -0.82 7.25 -11.76
N TRP A 117 -0.15 7.15 -12.89
CA TRP A 117 1.15 6.50 -13.02
C TRP A 117 2.19 7.60 -13.15
N PHE A 118 3.17 7.63 -12.24
CA PHE A 118 4.11 8.74 -12.14
C PHE A 118 5.55 8.25 -12.17
N GLY A 119 6.39 8.90 -12.97
CA GLY A 119 7.83 8.69 -12.91
C GLY A 119 8.40 9.33 -11.67
N ILE A 120 9.58 8.87 -11.23
CA ILE A 120 10.20 9.40 -10.02
C ILE A 120 10.50 10.90 -10.12
N ASP A 121 10.73 11.41 -11.34
CA ASP A 121 11.00 12.84 -11.56
C ASP A 121 9.73 13.66 -11.78
N GLU A 122 8.56 13.02 -11.77
CA GLU A 122 7.28 13.65 -12.06
C GLU A 122 6.23 13.36 -10.99
N LEU A 123 6.66 13.22 -9.74
CA LEU A 123 5.76 12.85 -8.65
C LEU A 123 4.75 13.97 -8.37
N PRO A 124 3.51 13.60 -8.05
CA PRO A 124 2.48 14.57 -7.70
C PRO A 124 2.72 15.14 -6.30
N SER A 125 2.01 16.19 -5.95
CA SER A 125 2.14 16.85 -4.66
C SER A 125 0.74 17.22 -4.14
N PRO A 126 0.52 17.13 -2.82
CA PRO A 126 1.44 16.66 -1.79
C PRO A 126 1.47 15.14 -1.68
N LEU A 127 2.58 14.61 -1.20
CA LEU A 127 2.73 13.18 -0.95
C LEU A 127 2.43 12.83 0.51
N TYR A 128 1.82 11.66 0.71
CA TYR A 128 1.66 11.08 2.03
C TYR A 128 3.05 10.81 2.63
N PRO A 129 3.23 10.98 3.97
CA PRO A 129 4.56 10.80 4.59
C PRO A 129 5.22 9.47 4.23
N LYS A 130 6.52 9.52 3.97
CA LYS A 130 7.39 8.38 3.62
C LYS A 130 7.11 7.73 2.26
N THR A 131 6.14 8.22 1.50
CA THR A 131 5.84 7.68 0.18
C THR A 131 7.01 7.87 -0.78
N LYS A 132 7.64 9.03 -0.75
CA LYS A 132 8.79 9.32 -1.61
C LYS A 132 9.95 8.34 -1.34
N ASP A 133 10.21 8.04 -0.08
CA ASP A 133 11.26 7.09 0.30
C ASP A 133 10.99 5.70 -0.27
N LYS A 134 9.75 5.25 -0.21
CA LYS A 134 9.34 3.95 -0.77
C LYS A 134 9.55 3.91 -2.29
N ILE A 135 9.20 5.00 -2.97
CA ILE A 135 9.36 5.10 -4.43
C ILE A 135 10.82 5.09 -4.80
N GLU A 136 11.65 5.87 -4.12
CA GLU A 136 13.09 5.91 -4.39
C GLU A 136 13.73 4.54 -4.18
N GLU A 137 13.38 3.86 -3.11
CA GLU A 137 13.90 2.52 -2.81
C GLU A 137 13.54 1.52 -3.91
N LEU A 138 12.27 1.50 -4.32
CA LEU A 138 11.81 0.58 -5.37
C LEU A 138 12.48 0.88 -6.71
N CYS A 139 12.57 2.13 -7.10
CA CYS A 139 13.16 2.52 -8.38
C CYS A 139 14.65 2.23 -8.44
N GLN A 140 15.38 2.40 -7.33
CA GLN A 140 16.80 2.07 -7.28
C GLN A 140 17.05 0.57 -7.46
N LYS A 141 16.25 -0.26 -6.82
CA LYS A 141 16.37 -1.72 -6.94
C LYS A 141 16.15 -2.17 -8.38
N ASN A 142 15.23 -1.52 -9.08
CA ASN A 142 14.83 -1.92 -10.43
C ASN A 142 15.79 -1.44 -11.51
N LYS A 143 16.78 -0.63 -11.16
CA LYS A 143 17.77 -0.09 -12.11
C LYS A 143 18.97 -0.99 -12.33
N LYS A 144 18.89 -2.23 -12.04
CA LYS A 144 20.02 -3.15 -12.29
C LYS A 144 20.12 -3.57 -13.74
#